data_f95f71110a2f502df9ee0d3f9b42f531
#
_entry.id   f95f71110a2f502df9ee0d3f9b42f531
#
_cell.length_a   1.000
_cell.length_b   1.000
_cell.length_c   1.000
_cell.angle_alpha   90.00
_cell.angle_beta   90.00
_cell.angle_gamma   90.00
#
_symmetry.space_group_name_H-M   'P 1'
#
loop_
_entity.id
_entity.type
_entity.pdbx_description
1 polymer ?
#
loop_
_entity_poly.entity_id
_entity_poly.type
_entity_poly.pdbx_seq_one_letter_code
_entity_poly.pdbx_strand_id
1 'polypeptide(L)'
;MNSEDNTYVLQRFQEILTPNKVALFNRIAAQRTRHLSVVLEDIFQEHNASAVIRSCDCFGIQDLYAIEDKNKYVLQRNIAKGSGRWIDLHRFANKDTASMDCLNHLREKGYKLVATSPHINAYTPETLPIENPIALIFGTERRGITESIIANADYHLTIPMYGFTESFNLSVSVAVILQTLRNRLEKEIFPWKLSIEEQQALQIIWSTRILNGGEALEKQFRTAHLEKEF
;
A
#
# COMPACT_ATOMS: atom_id res chain seq x y z
N MET A 1 17.34 2.38 -12.18
CA MET A 1 17.66 3.80 -11.92
C MET A 1 18.82 3.79 -10.94
N ASN A 2 19.88 4.58 -11.22
CA ASN A 2 21.10 4.56 -10.41
C ASN A 2 20.86 5.26 -9.06
N SER A 3 21.39 4.73 -7.95
CA SER A 3 21.25 5.29 -6.59
C SER A 3 21.80 6.73 -6.50
N GLU A 4 22.88 7.03 -7.22
CA GLU A 4 23.50 8.36 -7.26
C GLU A 4 22.60 9.40 -7.92
N ASP A 5 21.91 9.04 -9.01
CA ASP A 5 20.93 9.89 -9.69
C ASP A 5 19.78 10.28 -8.76
N ASN A 6 19.24 9.33 -7.99
CA ASN A 6 18.17 9.63 -7.02
C ASN A 6 18.66 10.55 -5.89
N THR A 7 19.91 10.39 -5.42
CA THR A 7 20.47 11.26 -4.37
C THR A 7 20.58 12.70 -4.86
N TYR A 8 21.10 12.91 -6.08
CA TYR A 8 21.17 14.24 -6.69
C TYR A 8 19.79 14.89 -6.87
N VAL A 9 18.85 14.15 -7.47
CA VAL A 9 17.47 14.64 -7.71
C VAL A 9 16.77 15.01 -6.42
N LEU A 10 16.88 14.17 -5.38
CA LEU A 10 16.30 14.43 -4.07
C LEU A 10 16.88 15.71 -3.45
N GLN A 11 18.21 15.91 -3.52
CA GLN A 11 18.84 17.12 -3.03
C GLN A 11 18.29 18.36 -3.72
N ARG A 12 18.11 18.33 -5.04
CA ARG A 12 17.51 19.46 -5.80
C ARG A 12 16.08 19.75 -5.36
N PHE A 13 15.27 18.73 -5.09
CA PHE A 13 13.93 18.95 -4.53
C PHE A 13 13.97 19.52 -3.11
N GLN A 14 14.92 19.09 -2.26
CA GLN A 14 15.07 19.60 -0.90
C GLN A 14 15.45 21.08 -0.84
N GLU A 15 16.15 21.61 -1.85
CA GLU A 15 16.46 23.03 -1.98
C GLU A 15 15.23 23.90 -2.27
N ILE A 16 14.17 23.31 -2.89
CA ILE A 16 12.92 24.01 -3.24
C ILE A 16 11.89 23.87 -2.11
N LEU A 17 11.91 22.76 -1.39
CA LEU A 17 10.98 22.48 -0.30
C LEU A 17 11.34 23.26 0.95
N THR A 18 10.33 23.58 1.77
CA THR A 18 10.60 24.17 3.10
C THR A 18 11.29 23.16 4.01
N PRO A 19 12.17 23.60 4.93
CA PRO A 19 12.84 22.70 5.87
C PRO A 19 11.89 21.80 6.66
N ASN A 20 10.73 22.34 7.06
CA ASN A 20 9.70 21.57 7.76
C ASN A 20 9.13 20.44 6.88
N LYS A 21 8.97 20.68 5.58
CA LYS A 21 8.48 19.68 4.64
C LYS A 21 9.52 18.57 4.43
N VAL A 22 10.79 18.93 4.28
CA VAL A 22 11.91 17.98 4.17
C VAL A 22 11.97 17.10 5.42
N ALA A 23 11.97 17.70 6.61
CA ALA A 23 11.98 16.95 7.87
C ALA A 23 10.77 16.01 8.00
N LEU A 24 9.58 16.46 7.58
CA LEU A 24 8.38 15.64 7.58
C LEU A 24 8.51 14.44 6.63
N PHE A 25 9.01 14.65 5.40
CA PHE A 25 9.19 13.58 4.40
C PHE A 25 10.20 12.55 4.89
N ASN A 26 11.35 12.97 5.42
CA ASN A 26 12.34 12.08 6.01
C ASN A 26 11.73 11.19 7.11
N ARG A 27 11.03 11.82 8.06
CA ARG A 27 10.38 11.12 9.18
C ARG A 27 9.33 10.12 8.70
N ILE A 28 8.48 10.49 7.74
CA ILE A 28 7.41 9.62 7.27
C ILE A 28 7.97 8.50 6.38
N ALA A 29 8.91 8.78 5.48
CA ALA A 29 9.51 7.76 4.61
C ALA A 29 10.19 6.64 5.43
N ALA A 30 10.88 6.98 6.51
CA ALA A 30 11.51 6.03 7.43
C ALA A 30 10.50 5.12 8.18
N GLN A 31 9.21 5.45 8.16
CA GLN A 31 8.14 4.64 8.77
C GLN A 31 7.35 3.82 7.74
N ARG A 32 7.62 3.99 6.46
CA ARG A 32 6.91 3.27 5.40
C ARG A 32 7.41 1.84 5.25
N THR A 33 6.51 0.99 4.77
CA THR A 33 6.80 -0.41 4.47
C THR A 33 6.08 -0.86 3.22
N ARG A 34 6.72 -1.79 2.48
CA ARG A 34 6.13 -2.61 1.42
C ARG A 34 6.00 -4.08 1.87
N HIS A 35 6.42 -4.38 3.10
CA HIS A 35 6.30 -5.73 3.66
C HIS A 35 4.84 -6.14 3.92
N LEU A 36 3.97 -5.17 4.19
CA LEU A 36 2.52 -5.33 4.18
C LEU A 36 1.93 -4.51 3.06
N SER A 37 1.02 -5.09 2.30
CA SER A 37 0.19 -4.40 1.32
C SER A 37 -1.27 -4.78 1.48
N VAL A 38 -2.16 -3.96 0.94
CA VAL A 38 -3.62 -4.18 0.97
C VAL A 38 -4.12 -4.34 -0.44
N VAL A 39 -4.94 -5.36 -0.66
CA VAL A 39 -5.63 -5.61 -1.93
C VAL A 39 -7.13 -5.51 -1.68
N LEU A 40 -7.81 -4.70 -2.48
CA LEU A 40 -9.26 -4.53 -2.44
C LEU A 40 -9.88 -5.13 -3.69
N GLU A 41 -10.67 -6.19 -3.53
CA GLU A 41 -11.37 -6.84 -4.62
C GLU A 41 -12.75 -6.24 -4.81
N ASP A 42 -12.94 -5.58 -5.95
CA ASP A 42 -14.23 -5.11 -6.49
C ASP A 42 -15.07 -4.25 -5.52
N ILE A 43 -14.43 -3.39 -4.74
CA ILE A 43 -15.10 -2.59 -3.69
C ILE A 43 -16.07 -1.58 -4.30
N PHE A 44 -17.35 -1.72 -3.95
CA PHE A 44 -18.43 -0.85 -4.42
C PHE A 44 -18.52 0.48 -3.67
N GLN A 45 -18.28 0.47 -2.36
CA GLN A 45 -18.53 1.63 -1.50
C GLN A 45 -17.31 2.55 -1.44
N GLU A 46 -17.39 3.71 -2.10
CA GLU A 46 -16.32 4.72 -2.14
C GLU A 46 -15.85 5.18 -0.76
N HIS A 47 -16.75 5.24 0.24
CA HIS A 47 -16.37 5.62 1.59
C HIS A 47 -15.50 4.58 2.27
N ASN A 48 -15.73 3.28 2.05
CA ASN A 48 -14.86 2.21 2.55
C ASN A 48 -13.50 2.24 1.86
N ALA A 49 -13.47 2.37 0.54
CA ALA A 49 -12.22 2.56 -0.22
C ALA A 49 -11.40 3.73 0.32
N SER A 50 -12.07 4.86 0.61
CA SER A 50 -11.44 6.07 1.15
C SER A 50 -10.96 5.92 2.59
N ALA A 51 -11.70 5.18 3.42
CA ALA A 51 -11.29 4.89 4.79
C ALA A 51 -10.11 3.91 4.83
N VAL A 52 -10.09 2.92 3.93
CA VAL A 52 -8.98 1.96 3.81
C VAL A 52 -7.68 2.65 3.41
N ILE A 53 -7.66 3.49 2.36
CA ILE A 53 -6.42 4.18 1.97
C ILE A 53 -5.91 5.10 3.07
N ARG A 54 -6.81 5.71 3.85
CA ARG A 54 -6.43 6.49 5.02
C ARG A 54 -5.83 5.62 6.12
N SER A 55 -6.36 4.43 6.38
CA SER A 55 -5.79 3.46 7.31
C SER A 55 -4.41 3.00 6.86
N CYS A 56 -4.24 2.70 5.57
CA CYS A 56 -2.92 2.38 5.00
C CYS A 56 -1.90 3.48 5.25
N ASP A 57 -2.27 4.74 5.01
CA ASP A 57 -1.41 5.90 5.29
C ASP A 57 -1.04 5.99 6.77
N CYS A 58 -2.01 5.87 7.67
CA CYS A 58 -1.79 5.93 9.12
C CYS A 58 -0.85 4.84 9.64
N PHE A 59 -0.92 3.63 9.08
CA PHE A 59 -0.06 2.50 9.48
C PHE A 59 1.23 2.39 8.68
N GLY A 60 1.51 3.34 7.78
CA GLY A 60 2.74 3.37 6.99
C GLY A 60 2.80 2.35 5.87
N ILE A 61 1.67 1.80 5.43
CA ILE A 61 1.57 0.90 4.28
C ILE A 61 1.75 1.72 3.00
N GLN A 62 2.68 1.33 2.13
CA GLN A 62 2.97 2.12 0.94
C GLN A 62 2.14 1.71 -0.26
N ASP A 63 1.85 0.41 -0.45
CA ASP A 63 1.15 -0.09 -1.63
C ASP A 63 -0.29 -0.49 -1.32
N LEU A 64 -1.22 -0.01 -2.14
CA LEU A 64 -2.61 -0.44 -2.19
C LEU A 64 -2.92 -0.94 -3.61
N TYR A 65 -3.48 -2.12 -3.70
CA TYR A 65 -3.90 -2.74 -4.96
C TYR A 65 -5.42 -2.75 -5.06
N ALA A 66 -5.96 -2.34 -6.19
CA ALA A 66 -7.39 -2.35 -6.46
C ALA A 66 -7.68 -3.25 -7.67
N ILE A 67 -8.45 -4.31 -7.45
CA ILE A 67 -9.00 -5.18 -8.49
C ILE A 67 -10.37 -4.60 -8.86
N GLU A 68 -10.52 -4.18 -10.11
CA GLU A 68 -11.70 -3.48 -10.63
C GLU A 68 -12.40 -4.38 -11.66
N ASP A 69 -13.12 -5.42 -11.20
CA ASP A 69 -13.86 -6.31 -12.08
C ASP A 69 -15.19 -5.67 -12.54
N LYS A 70 -16.05 -5.32 -11.60
CA LYS A 70 -17.36 -4.68 -11.84
C LYS A 70 -17.42 -3.23 -11.39
N ASN A 71 -16.68 -2.92 -10.32
CA ASN A 71 -16.71 -1.64 -9.67
C ASN A 71 -15.36 -0.95 -9.81
N LYS A 72 -15.38 0.34 -10.15
CA LYS A 72 -14.18 1.17 -10.19
C LYS A 72 -13.84 1.62 -8.76
N TYR A 73 -12.56 1.58 -8.43
CA TYR A 73 -12.04 2.13 -7.19
C TYR A 73 -12.08 3.67 -7.24
N VAL A 74 -12.95 4.27 -6.45
CA VAL A 74 -13.14 5.73 -6.38
C VAL A 74 -12.88 6.22 -4.97
N LEU A 75 -12.20 7.38 -4.85
CA LEU A 75 -11.87 8.00 -3.58
C LEU A 75 -12.71 9.23 -3.32
N GLN A 76 -13.34 9.28 -2.15
CA GLN A 76 -13.96 10.48 -1.61
C GLN A 76 -12.91 11.34 -0.88
N ARG A 77 -12.59 12.51 -1.44
CA ARG A 77 -11.52 13.40 -0.93
C ARG A 77 -11.70 13.76 0.54
N ASN A 78 -12.94 14.00 0.99
CA ASN A 78 -13.24 14.37 2.37
C ASN A 78 -12.91 13.26 3.38
N ILE A 79 -13.03 12.00 2.99
CA ILE A 79 -12.74 10.84 3.85
C ILE A 79 -11.25 10.49 3.77
N ALA A 80 -10.71 10.41 2.58
CA ALA A 80 -9.30 10.09 2.35
C ALA A 80 -8.32 11.13 2.93
N LYS A 81 -8.79 12.37 3.19
CA LYS A 81 -7.96 13.44 3.78
C LYS A 81 -6.61 13.67 3.09
N GLY A 82 -6.55 13.40 1.79
CA GLY A 82 -5.35 13.53 0.98
C GLY A 82 -4.39 12.33 1.00
N SER A 83 -4.70 11.26 1.72
CA SER A 83 -3.85 10.05 1.82
C SER A 83 -3.51 9.44 0.46
N GLY A 84 -4.41 9.54 -0.52
CA GLY A 84 -4.16 9.07 -1.89
C GLY A 84 -2.97 9.74 -2.60
N ARG A 85 -2.41 10.83 -2.06
CA ARG A 85 -1.18 11.46 -2.56
C ARG A 85 0.09 10.75 -2.07
N TRP A 86 -0.01 9.99 -1.00
CA TRP A 86 1.14 9.44 -0.30
C TRP A 86 1.29 7.94 -0.47
N ILE A 87 0.22 7.28 -0.94
CA ILE A 87 0.13 5.84 -1.20
C ILE A 87 0.31 5.58 -2.70
N ASP A 88 0.94 4.47 -3.04
CA ASP A 88 1.03 3.98 -4.41
C ASP A 88 -0.17 3.07 -4.69
N LEU A 89 -1.10 3.58 -5.51
CA LEU A 89 -2.31 2.87 -5.91
C LEU A 89 -2.07 2.14 -7.24
N HIS A 90 -2.13 0.81 -7.20
CA HIS A 90 -2.02 -0.08 -8.35
C HIS A 90 -3.40 -0.58 -8.76
N ARG A 91 -3.80 -0.38 -10.00
CA ARG A 91 -5.12 -0.75 -10.50
C ARG A 91 -5.03 -1.90 -11.50
N PHE A 92 -5.88 -2.89 -11.31
CA PHE A 92 -6.05 -4.03 -12.20
C PHE A 92 -7.49 -4.04 -12.69
N ALA A 93 -7.71 -3.65 -13.94
CA ALA A 93 -9.03 -3.40 -14.52
C ALA A 93 -9.27 -4.19 -15.82
N ASN A 94 -8.47 -5.23 -16.11
CA ASN A 94 -8.67 -6.09 -17.25
C ASN A 94 -9.88 -6.98 -17.02
N LYS A 95 -10.92 -6.80 -17.83
CA LYS A 95 -12.11 -7.61 -17.73
C LYS A 95 -11.76 -9.10 -17.76
N ASP A 96 -12.34 -9.87 -16.87
CA ASP A 96 -12.18 -11.33 -16.71
C ASP A 96 -10.81 -11.82 -16.20
N THR A 97 -9.75 -10.97 -16.19
CA THR A 97 -8.39 -11.38 -15.73
C THR A 97 -7.84 -10.56 -14.57
N ALA A 98 -8.49 -9.46 -14.21
CA ALA A 98 -8.00 -8.48 -13.22
C ALA A 98 -7.52 -9.14 -11.90
N SER A 99 -8.28 -10.10 -11.37
CA SER A 99 -7.92 -10.80 -10.14
C SER A 99 -6.64 -11.61 -10.33
N MET A 100 -6.54 -12.41 -11.38
CA MET A 100 -5.36 -13.24 -11.62
C MET A 100 -4.14 -12.41 -12.00
N ASP A 101 -4.30 -11.34 -12.76
CA ASP A 101 -3.23 -10.40 -13.11
C ASP A 101 -2.65 -9.77 -11.83
N CYS A 102 -3.51 -9.35 -10.90
CA CYS A 102 -3.09 -8.82 -9.61
C CYS A 102 -2.35 -9.86 -8.76
N LEU A 103 -2.90 -11.08 -8.62
CA LEU A 103 -2.28 -12.13 -7.83
C LEU A 103 -0.91 -12.54 -8.40
N ASN A 104 -0.79 -12.69 -9.72
CA ASN A 104 0.47 -13.03 -10.38
C ASN A 104 1.51 -11.91 -10.18
N HIS A 105 1.12 -10.66 -10.37
CA HIS A 105 1.99 -9.51 -10.11
C HIS A 105 2.52 -9.48 -8.66
N LEU A 106 1.67 -9.78 -7.68
CA LEU A 106 2.06 -9.84 -6.28
C LEU A 106 3.04 -11.01 -6.01
N ARG A 107 2.79 -12.19 -6.60
CA ARG A 107 3.70 -13.35 -6.50
C ARG A 107 5.07 -13.06 -7.11
N GLU A 108 5.12 -12.42 -8.27
CA GLU A 108 6.36 -11.99 -8.92
C GLU A 108 7.17 -11.04 -8.04
N LYS A 109 6.49 -10.23 -7.22
CA LYS A 109 7.11 -9.36 -6.21
C LYS A 109 7.47 -10.08 -4.89
N GLY A 110 7.20 -11.38 -4.78
CA GLY A 110 7.54 -12.19 -3.62
C GLY A 110 6.54 -12.13 -2.47
N TYR A 111 5.34 -11.58 -2.69
CA TYR A 111 4.30 -11.54 -1.65
C TYR A 111 3.66 -12.90 -1.42
N LYS A 112 3.38 -13.19 -0.14
CA LYS A 112 2.41 -14.22 0.27
C LYS A 112 1.01 -13.64 0.23
N LEU A 113 0.11 -14.34 -0.44
CA LEU A 113 -1.28 -13.92 -0.62
C LEU A 113 -2.12 -14.38 0.58
N VAL A 114 -2.79 -13.45 1.24
CA VAL A 114 -3.59 -13.71 2.44
C VAL A 114 -5.04 -13.32 2.21
N ALA A 115 -5.91 -14.31 2.07
CA ALA A 115 -7.36 -14.08 1.91
C ALA A 115 -8.02 -13.86 3.29
N THR A 116 -8.74 -12.75 3.45
CA THR A 116 -9.46 -12.45 4.70
C THR A 116 -10.91 -12.94 4.61
N SER A 117 -11.31 -13.81 5.51
CA SER A 117 -12.68 -14.35 5.55
C SER A 117 -13.11 -14.69 6.98
N PRO A 118 -14.35 -14.38 7.38
CA PRO A 118 -14.87 -14.77 8.69
C PRO A 118 -15.20 -16.28 8.79
N HIS A 119 -15.31 -16.99 7.66
CA HIS A 119 -15.87 -18.34 7.59
C HIS A 119 -14.84 -19.47 7.44
N ILE A 120 -13.56 -19.16 7.36
CA ILE A 120 -12.49 -20.14 7.13
C ILE A 120 -11.73 -20.33 8.43
N ASN A 121 -11.46 -21.61 8.79
CA ASN A 121 -10.53 -21.91 9.88
C ASN A 121 -9.12 -21.45 9.45
N ALA A 122 -8.61 -20.40 10.07
CA ALA A 122 -7.53 -19.59 9.54
C ALA A 122 -6.63 -19.06 10.66
N TYR A 123 -5.52 -18.45 10.26
CA TYR A 123 -4.72 -17.64 11.18
C TYR A 123 -5.51 -16.45 11.71
N THR A 124 -5.15 -16.00 12.92
CA THR A 124 -5.55 -14.68 13.41
C THR A 124 -4.45 -13.65 13.10
N PRO A 125 -4.70 -12.34 13.21
CA PRO A 125 -3.66 -11.33 13.04
C PRO A 125 -2.45 -11.55 13.98
N GLU A 126 -2.65 -12.17 15.14
CA GLU A 126 -1.61 -12.51 16.11
C GLU A 126 -0.74 -13.68 15.69
N THR A 127 -1.29 -14.64 14.94
CA THR A 127 -0.63 -15.91 14.61
C THR A 127 -0.18 -16.05 13.16
N LEU A 128 -0.61 -15.12 12.28
CA LEU A 128 -0.24 -15.14 10.86
C LEU A 128 1.30 -15.11 10.71
N PRO A 129 1.92 -15.99 9.90
CA PRO A 129 3.34 -15.89 9.53
C PRO A 129 3.62 -14.54 8.84
N ILE A 130 4.64 -13.80 9.30
CA ILE A 130 4.98 -12.47 8.81
C ILE A 130 6.44 -12.31 8.35
N GLU A 131 7.16 -13.41 8.22
CA GLU A 131 8.58 -13.41 7.81
C GLU A 131 8.78 -13.01 6.35
N ASN A 132 7.76 -13.25 5.51
CA ASN A 132 7.74 -12.86 4.11
C ASN A 132 6.81 -11.65 3.91
N PRO A 133 7.00 -10.86 2.85
CA PRO A 133 6.05 -9.83 2.46
C PRO A 133 4.63 -10.40 2.27
N ILE A 134 3.62 -9.68 2.74
CA ILE A 134 2.22 -10.12 2.80
C ILE A 134 1.32 -9.16 2.02
N ALA A 135 0.47 -9.70 1.15
CA ALA A 135 -0.62 -9.00 0.52
C ALA A 135 -1.95 -9.45 1.14
N LEU A 136 -2.57 -8.56 1.93
CA LEU A 136 -3.84 -8.79 2.61
C LEU A 136 -4.99 -8.49 1.65
N ILE A 137 -5.77 -9.50 1.29
CA ILE A 137 -6.84 -9.39 0.29
C ILE A 137 -8.19 -9.32 1.00
N PHE A 138 -8.93 -8.27 0.68
CA PHE A 138 -10.27 -7.99 1.22
C PHE A 138 -11.28 -7.93 0.09
N GLY A 139 -12.39 -8.61 0.25
CA GLY A 139 -13.52 -8.61 -0.68
C GLY A 139 -14.61 -7.62 -0.31
N THR A 140 -15.73 -7.69 -1.03
CA THR A 140 -16.91 -6.86 -0.78
C THR A 140 -17.63 -7.29 0.52
N GLU A 141 -18.36 -6.35 1.13
CA GLU A 141 -19.13 -6.62 2.36
C GLU A 141 -20.26 -7.64 2.16
N ARG A 142 -20.77 -7.77 0.91
CA ARG A 142 -21.90 -8.65 0.61
C ARG A 142 -21.49 -10.04 0.16
N ARG A 143 -20.43 -10.14 -0.64
CA ARG A 143 -20.02 -11.38 -1.29
C ARG A 143 -18.71 -11.94 -0.72
N GLY A 144 -18.00 -11.14 0.08
CA GLY A 144 -16.66 -11.49 0.51
C GLY A 144 -15.66 -11.48 -0.66
N ILE A 145 -14.67 -12.30 -0.54
CA ILE A 145 -13.63 -12.57 -1.55
C ILE A 145 -14.12 -13.67 -2.49
N THR A 146 -13.79 -13.60 -3.78
CA THR A 146 -14.17 -14.63 -4.76
C THR A 146 -13.47 -15.96 -4.47
N GLU A 147 -14.12 -17.07 -4.86
CA GLU A 147 -13.57 -18.42 -4.72
C GLU A 147 -12.23 -18.58 -5.44
N SER A 148 -12.07 -17.90 -6.57
CA SER A 148 -10.83 -17.88 -7.33
C SER A 148 -9.66 -17.33 -6.49
N ILE A 149 -9.85 -16.24 -5.76
CA ILE A 149 -8.83 -15.68 -4.89
C ILE A 149 -8.59 -16.59 -3.68
N ILE A 150 -9.66 -17.11 -3.06
CA ILE A 150 -9.56 -18.03 -1.92
C ILE A 150 -8.72 -19.26 -2.27
N ALA A 151 -8.98 -19.88 -3.43
CA ALA A 151 -8.25 -21.06 -3.91
C ALA A 151 -6.77 -20.78 -4.24
N ASN A 152 -6.43 -19.52 -4.52
CA ASN A 152 -5.08 -19.09 -4.86
C ASN A 152 -4.31 -18.45 -3.70
N ALA A 153 -4.90 -18.30 -2.52
CA ALA A 153 -4.25 -17.72 -1.36
C ALA A 153 -3.26 -18.70 -0.69
N ASP A 154 -2.11 -18.19 -0.26
CA ASP A 154 -1.12 -18.94 0.54
C ASP A 154 -1.62 -19.13 1.97
N TYR A 155 -2.31 -18.13 2.52
CA TYR A 155 -2.86 -18.15 3.88
C TYR A 155 -4.29 -17.59 3.92
N HIS A 156 -5.02 -18.01 4.93
CA HIS A 156 -6.32 -17.47 5.27
C HIS A 156 -6.24 -16.75 6.62
N LEU A 157 -6.91 -15.61 6.73
CA LEU A 157 -6.91 -14.76 7.92
C LEU A 157 -8.32 -14.48 8.38
N THR A 158 -8.59 -14.66 9.66
CA THR A 158 -9.87 -14.31 10.29
C THR A 158 -9.66 -13.42 11.51
N ILE A 159 -10.60 -12.50 11.77
CA ILE A 159 -10.71 -11.80 13.05
C ILE A 159 -11.76 -12.56 13.88
N PRO A 160 -11.43 -13.08 15.08
CA PRO A 160 -12.39 -13.76 15.92
C PRO A 160 -13.58 -12.86 16.29
N MET A 161 -14.79 -13.36 16.10
CA MET A 161 -16.04 -12.66 16.45
C MET A 161 -16.64 -13.28 17.70
N TYR A 162 -17.14 -12.44 18.61
CA TYR A 162 -17.70 -12.86 19.91
C TYR A 162 -19.17 -12.42 20.08
N GLY A 163 -19.75 -11.79 19.07
CA GLY A 163 -21.12 -11.30 19.06
C GLY A 163 -22.00 -12.02 18.04
N PHE A 164 -23.21 -11.52 17.87
CA PHE A 164 -24.16 -12.01 16.86
C PHE A 164 -23.81 -11.60 15.43
N THR A 165 -23.01 -10.56 15.27
CA THR A 165 -22.57 -10.06 13.96
C THR A 165 -21.41 -10.91 13.44
N GLU A 166 -21.51 -11.38 12.21
CA GLU A 166 -20.56 -12.31 11.59
C GLU A 166 -19.30 -11.62 11.05
N SER A 167 -19.34 -10.30 10.82
CA SER A 167 -18.19 -9.55 10.28
C SER A 167 -18.20 -8.10 10.73
N PHE A 168 -17.02 -7.47 10.77
CA PHE A 168 -16.87 -6.02 10.85
C PHE A 168 -17.13 -5.35 9.50
N ASN A 169 -17.38 -4.05 9.53
CA ASN A 169 -17.24 -3.23 8.33
C ASN A 169 -15.81 -3.40 7.74
N LEU A 170 -15.69 -3.37 6.41
CA LEU A 170 -14.43 -3.57 5.70
C LEU A 170 -13.30 -2.69 6.24
N SER A 171 -13.53 -1.38 6.36
CA SER A 171 -12.49 -0.46 6.80
C SER A 171 -12.06 -0.67 8.25
N VAL A 172 -12.97 -1.17 9.09
CA VAL A 172 -12.66 -1.56 10.48
C VAL A 172 -11.80 -2.83 10.48
N SER A 173 -12.16 -3.85 9.69
CA SER A 173 -11.36 -5.07 9.54
C SER A 173 -9.92 -4.76 9.11
N VAL A 174 -9.78 -3.92 8.09
CA VAL A 174 -8.46 -3.47 7.62
C VAL A 174 -7.67 -2.79 8.74
N ALA A 175 -8.29 -1.86 9.46
CA ALA A 175 -7.61 -1.12 10.53
C ALA A 175 -7.16 -2.03 11.67
N VAL A 176 -8.01 -2.96 12.12
CA VAL A 176 -7.68 -3.93 13.19
C VAL A 176 -6.52 -4.84 12.79
N ILE A 177 -6.58 -5.40 11.58
CA ILE A 177 -5.51 -6.28 11.06
C ILE A 177 -4.21 -5.51 10.91
N LEU A 178 -4.23 -4.34 10.26
CA LEU A 178 -3.02 -3.53 10.04
C LEU A 178 -2.39 -3.09 11.37
N GLN A 179 -3.19 -2.69 12.35
CA GLN A 179 -2.71 -2.29 13.67
C GLN A 179 -1.98 -3.44 14.37
N THR A 180 -2.56 -4.64 14.36
CA THR A 180 -1.95 -5.82 14.99
C THR A 180 -0.67 -6.22 14.28
N LEU A 181 -0.70 -6.35 12.95
CA LEU A 181 0.47 -6.77 12.16
C LEU A 181 1.58 -5.72 12.23
N ARG A 182 1.26 -4.42 12.18
CA ARG A 182 2.25 -3.36 12.33
C ARG A 182 2.96 -3.42 13.70
N ASN A 183 2.21 -3.63 14.78
CA ASN A 183 2.78 -3.78 16.12
C ASN A 183 3.67 -5.03 16.24
N ARG A 184 3.38 -6.09 15.49
CA ARG A 184 4.23 -7.28 15.42
C ARG A 184 5.51 -6.99 14.66
N LEU A 185 5.44 -6.35 13.49
CA LEU A 185 6.60 -5.98 12.68
C LEU A 185 7.60 -5.09 13.44
N GLU A 186 7.14 -4.19 14.32
CA GLU A 186 8.04 -3.36 15.13
C GLU A 186 8.92 -4.16 16.12
N LYS A 187 8.59 -5.43 16.35
CA LYS A 187 9.35 -6.34 17.22
C LYS A 187 10.28 -7.27 16.44
N GLU A 188 10.17 -7.28 15.12
CA GLU A 188 10.94 -8.17 14.26
C GLU A 188 12.32 -7.59 13.94
N ILE A 189 13.26 -8.51 13.74
CA ILE A 189 14.66 -8.17 13.43
C ILE A 189 14.98 -8.24 11.93
N PHE A 190 14.11 -8.87 11.10
CA PHE A 190 14.29 -8.88 9.65
C PHE A 190 13.92 -7.51 9.04
N PRO A 191 14.49 -7.18 7.86
CA PRO A 191 14.25 -5.89 7.21
C PRO A 191 12.84 -5.82 6.61
N TRP A 192 11.93 -5.12 7.28
CA TRP A 192 10.55 -4.90 6.83
C TRP A 192 10.26 -3.44 6.45
N LYS A 193 11.15 -2.51 6.81
CA LYS A 193 11.07 -1.10 6.41
C LYS A 193 11.65 -0.90 5.01
N LEU A 194 11.30 0.20 4.38
CA LEU A 194 11.92 0.60 3.11
C LEU A 194 13.43 0.79 3.28
N SER A 195 14.19 0.37 2.27
CA SER A 195 15.63 0.69 2.18
C SER A 195 15.83 2.20 2.03
N ILE A 196 17.05 2.69 2.20
CA ILE A 196 17.39 4.11 2.02
C ILE A 196 17.07 4.56 0.58
N GLU A 197 17.39 3.73 -0.41
CA GLU A 197 17.14 3.99 -1.83
C GLU A 197 15.64 4.08 -2.11
N GLU A 198 14.84 3.19 -1.53
CA GLU A 198 13.38 3.23 -1.65
C GLU A 198 12.79 4.46 -0.98
N GLN A 199 13.30 4.86 0.19
CA GLN A 199 12.89 6.08 0.89
C GLN A 199 13.19 7.32 0.07
N GLN A 200 14.37 7.41 -0.56
CA GLN A 200 14.74 8.51 -1.46
C GLN A 200 13.82 8.57 -2.68
N ALA A 201 13.62 7.44 -3.36
CA ALA A 201 12.72 7.35 -4.50
C ALA A 201 11.28 7.81 -4.12
N LEU A 202 10.80 7.39 -2.96
CA LEU A 202 9.49 7.77 -2.47
C LEU A 202 9.38 9.28 -2.18
N GLN A 203 10.40 9.88 -1.59
CA GLN A 203 10.46 11.32 -1.35
C GLN A 203 10.49 12.14 -2.64
N ILE A 204 11.15 11.65 -3.69
CA ILE A 204 11.11 12.27 -5.02
C ILE A 204 9.67 12.24 -5.56
N ILE A 205 9.01 11.08 -5.53
CA ILE A 205 7.60 10.93 -5.95
C ILE A 205 6.69 11.87 -5.17
N TRP A 206 6.84 11.99 -3.85
CA TRP A 206 6.04 12.91 -3.05
C TRP A 206 6.32 14.39 -3.40
N SER A 207 7.57 14.73 -3.69
CA SER A 207 7.95 16.07 -4.12
C SER A 207 7.31 16.44 -5.45
N THR A 208 7.30 15.54 -6.43
CA THR A 208 6.61 15.76 -7.72
C THR A 208 5.11 15.94 -7.54
N ARG A 209 4.48 15.18 -6.63
CA ARG A 209 3.03 15.24 -6.38
C ARG A 209 2.55 16.52 -5.70
N ILE A 210 3.43 17.25 -4.99
CA ILE A 210 3.05 18.48 -4.27
C ILE A 210 3.50 19.76 -4.93
N LEU A 211 4.50 19.72 -5.81
CA LEU A 211 5.02 20.87 -6.50
C LEU A 211 4.30 21.09 -7.84
N ASN A 212 3.98 22.34 -8.15
CA ASN A 212 3.48 22.68 -9.48
C ASN A 212 4.56 22.39 -10.53
N GLY A 213 4.25 21.57 -11.54
CA GLY A 213 5.22 21.14 -12.54
C GLY A 213 6.28 20.16 -12.00
N GLY A 214 6.02 19.45 -10.89
CA GLY A 214 6.97 18.56 -10.23
C GLY A 214 7.58 17.51 -11.14
N GLU A 215 6.80 16.91 -12.06
CA GLU A 215 7.31 15.94 -13.05
C GLU A 215 8.29 16.57 -14.04
N ALA A 216 8.01 17.81 -14.48
CA ALA A 216 8.92 18.56 -15.37
C ALA A 216 10.23 18.92 -14.63
N LEU A 217 10.13 19.31 -13.35
CA LEU A 217 11.30 19.56 -12.51
C LEU A 217 12.16 18.30 -12.32
N GLU A 218 11.54 17.15 -12.04
CA GLU A 218 12.25 15.88 -11.93
C GLU A 218 13.03 15.57 -13.22
N LYS A 219 12.35 15.67 -14.37
CA LYS A 219 12.99 15.45 -15.68
C LYS A 219 14.17 16.40 -15.90
N GLN A 220 14.00 17.68 -15.59
CA GLN A 220 15.08 18.68 -15.70
C GLN A 220 16.27 18.33 -14.81
N PHE A 221 16.05 17.93 -13.55
CA PHE A 221 17.12 17.57 -12.63
C PHE A 221 17.89 16.33 -13.09
N ARG A 222 17.18 15.30 -13.61
CA ARG A 222 17.81 14.10 -14.16
C ARG A 222 18.67 14.43 -15.37
N THR A 223 18.18 15.26 -16.30
CA THR A 223 18.96 15.70 -17.47
C THR A 223 20.21 16.46 -17.04
N ALA A 224 20.09 17.42 -16.10
CA ALA A 224 21.23 18.20 -15.61
C ALA A 224 22.26 17.36 -14.83
N HIS A 225 21.86 16.23 -14.26
CA HIS A 225 22.81 15.29 -13.64
C HIS A 225 23.63 14.57 -14.68
N LEU A 226 23.00 14.05 -15.71
CA LEU A 226 23.67 13.36 -16.82
C LEU A 226 24.67 14.25 -17.57
N GLU A 227 24.35 15.54 -17.76
CA GLU A 227 25.26 16.51 -18.42
C GLU A 227 26.49 16.86 -17.58
N LYS A 228 26.52 16.57 -16.28
CA LYS A 228 27.68 16.79 -15.41
C LYS A 228 28.63 15.60 -15.35
N GLU A 229 28.19 14.42 -15.78
CA GLU A 229 29.00 13.20 -15.83
C GLU A 229 29.85 13.11 -17.12
N PHE A 230 29.69 14.05 -18.06
CA PHE A 230 30.46 14.21 -19.29
C PHE A 230 31.26 15.50 -19.25
#